data_aabc87f4c7bdb1dcf375d7d3336b3c7f
#
_entry.id   aabc87f4c7bdb1dcf375d7d3336b3c7f
#
_cell.length_a   1.000
_cell.length_b   1.000
_cell.length_c   1.000
_cell.angle_alpha   90.00
_cell.angle_beta   90.00
_cell.angle_gamma   90.00
#
_symmetry.space_group_name_H-M   'P 1'
#
loop_
_entity.id
_entity.type
_entity.pdbx_description
1 polymer ?
#
loop_
_entity_poly.entity_id
_entity_poly.type
_entity_poly.pdbx_seq_one_letter_code
_entity_poly.pdbx_strand_id
1 'polypeptide(L)'
;MVNSLDSNNLSGGPVDGKGQLIGEYSYVTNVQSGEDLQIVIESRSETNLRKEALVSMQFRAADGTPISNPEWPYISEKVGEFEYLDTAPPGEYSTTIIPLTVPDKAESLELKGVQWKSGAKTWLVGSPAIIRLEGKFSVFYSPTGRPLENSTASLRLRHQLSNEAGAVRLSMAVRSGCSHGKAPVSIVFFDKAGEEVLGIGDLPQHPNYGSFVNVEPPTEGEASQEWVFEVPDGSHFLELRGIDWGEKSAIVVGEPVISEIPTMEASLYGFVEQADAVDSIVVLDTTAPPVGHETLALRPNNLAKEYAKLGSLVIYFPFGSIQEQPEVVEGRIFQTDRKNFDRVFSALDALTLDIPKIYVCSSFPNLESCAMATWLKAKGWLIVYECRDDMEEFNRVGYSKWYNVQLERQMLRLADKVVSVSPALDEKLLSLSGQIENHTVIPNGVNPTVIEEAESLRRPEILPMRNRSRTLGYVGHLTESWFDWPLLIAAAKTLPDIEFEIIGHGMPKNMELPANVRYLGPKTHAEVRAYAEKWKAGLIPFKDLPLTRSVDPNKIYEYQAWGLRTLSAPMGKVEEYPSAWVYRGVDEFVRHAVEIVEEDIDIEELETLDRFVKGCSWTRRARTMRSEFGIEV
;
A
#
# COMPACT_ATOMS: atom_id res chain seq x y z
N MET A 1 21.07 32.36 -14.51
CA MET A 1 22.21 33.09 -15.18
C MET A 1 23.45 32.29 -14.84
N VAL A 2 24.08 31.75 -15.86
CA VAL A 2 25.31 30.94 -15.70
C VAL A 2 26.44 31.92 -15.37
N ASN A 3 26.95 31.87 -14.14
CA ASN A 3 28.13 32.66 -13.78
C ASN A 3 29.38 31.80 -13.89
N SER A 4 30.23 32.23 -14.83
CA SER A 4 31.67 32.01 -14.98
C SER A 4 32.26 30.62 -14.76
N LEU A 5 32.59 29.97 -15.86
CA LEU A 5 33.69 29.00 -15.94
C LEU A 5 35.01 29.68 -15.54
N ASP A 6 35.58 29.27 -14.41
CA ASP A 6 36.94 29.72 -14.05
C ASP A 6 37.97 29.01 -14.92
N SER A 7 38.50 29.72 -15.89
CA SER A 7 39.49 29.22 -16.86
C SER A 7 40.96 29.43 -16.46
N ASN A 8 41.23 29.63 -15.18
CA ASN A 8 42.59 29.95 -14.74
C ASN A 8 43.11 28.94 -13.71
N ASN A 9 43.85 27.95 -14.17
CA ASN A 9 45.15 27.45 -13.71
C ASN A 9 45.40 26.04 -14.29
N LEU A 10 45.93 26.04 -15.49
CA LEU A 10 46.46 24.82 -16.12
C LEU A 10 48.01 24.81 -15.94
N SER A 11 48.54 23.92 -15.13
CA SER A 11 49.90 23.49 -15.28
C SER A 11 49.92 22.16 -16.04
N GLY A 12 50.10 22.22 -17.34
CA GLY A 12 50.19 21.06 -18.21
C GLY A 12 49.47 21.28 -19.53
N GLY A 13 50.17 21.57 -20.60
CA GLY A 13 49.63 21.82 -21.94
C GLY A 13 49.09 20.55 -22.57
N PRO A 14 48.25 20.65 -23.64
CA PRO A 14 47.63 19.52 -24.31
C PRO A 14 48.70 18.73 -25.09
N VAL A 15 48.76 17.44 -24.85
CA VAL A 15 49.55 16.53 -25.69
C VAL A 15 48.57 15.58 -26.39
N ASP A 16 48.58 15.64 -27.69
CA ASP A 16 48.11 14.63 -28.66
C ASP A 16 46.71 14.04 -28.49
N GLY A 17 45.69 14.77 -28.24
CA GLY A 17 44.31 14.29 -28.32
C GLY A 17 43.95 13.09 -27.40
N LYS A 18 44.91 12.59 -26.61
CA LYS A 18 44.77 11.43 -25.72
C LYS A 18 44.41 11.77 -24.28
N GLY A 19 44.58 13.02 -23.85
CA GLY A 19 44.42 13.44 -22.46
C GLY A 19 45.69 13.24 -21.61
N GLN A 20 45.60 13.57 -20.29
CA GLN A 20 46.66 13.42 -19.31
C GLN A 20 46.56 12.07 -18.60
N LEU A 21 47.68 11.34 -18.41
CA LEU A 21 47.68 10.12 -17.59
C LEU A 21 47.17 10.40 -16.19
N ILE A 22 46.25 9.59 -15.69
CA ILE A 22 45.57 9.83 -14.43
C ILE A 22 46.53 9.95 -13.24
N GLY A 23 47.59 9.18 -13.21
CA GLY A 23 48.61 9.24 -12.11
C GLY A 23 49.42 10.54 -12.06
N GLU A 24 49.38 11.36 -13.11
CA GLU A 24 50.04 12.68 -13.19
C GLU A 24 49.08 13.84 -13.02
N TYR A 25 47.80 13.54 -12.82
CA TYR A 25 46.75 14.53 -12.79
C TYR A 25 46.60 15.16 -11.42
N SER A 26 46.60 16.52 -11.38
CA SER A 26 46.28 17.32 -10.21
C SER A 26 45.55 18.60 -10.64
N TYR A 27 44.46 18.91 -9.98
CA TYR A 27 43.64 20.10 -10.24
C TYR A 27 43.23 20.73 -8.92
N VAL A 28 43.30 22.06 -8.81
CA VAL A 28 42.87 22.80 -7.60
C VAL A 28 41.89 23.88 -7.99
N THR A 29 40.79 23.97 -7.27
CA THR A 29 39.77 25.02 -7.45
C THR A 29 39.39 25.65 -6.12
N ASN A 30 38.97 26.92 -6.14
CA ASN A 30 38.39 27.59 -4.98
C ASN A 30 36.94 27.17 -4.82
N VAL A 31 36.53 26.97 -3.56
CA VAL A 31 35.17 26.57 -3.18
C VAL A 31 34.68 27.43 -2.01
N GLN A 32 33.37 27.42 -1.75
CA GLN A 32 32.77 28.12 -0.61
C GLN A 32 32.09 27.10 0.32
N SER A 33 32.28 27.28 1.61
CA SER A 33 31.62 26.45 2.64
C SER A 33 30.13 26.35 2.44
N GLY A 34 29.57 25.13 2.46
CA GLY A 34 28.15 24.85 2.26
C GLY A 34 27.68 24.94 0.80
N GLU A 35 28.58 25.15 -0.17
CA GLU A 35 28.25 25.18 -1.59
C GLU A 35 28.04 23.75 -2.10
N ASP A 36 26.96 23.53 -2.87
CA ASP A 36 26.72 22.27 -3.56
C ASP A 36 27.38 22.29 -4.95
N LEU A 37 28.20 21.27 -5.20
CA LEU A 37 28.99 21.15 -6.41
C LEU A 37 28.71 19.82 -7.11
N GLN A 38 28.90 19.85 -8.43
CA GLN A 38 29.11 18.63 -9.22
C GLN A 38 30.45 18.74 -9.97
N ILE A 39 31.27 17.71 -9.79
CA ILE A 39 32.53 17.61 -10.52
C ILE A 39 32.31 16.62 -11.67
N VAL A 40 32.50 17.07 -12.89
CA VAL A 40 32.35 16.26 -14.09
C VAL A 40 33.74 15.95 -14.66
N ILE A 41 34.09 14.69 -14.75
CA ILE A 41 35.40 14.20 -15.20
C ILE A 41 35.19 13.28 -16.39
N GLU A 42 35.81 13.61 -17.52
CA GLU A 42 35.87 12.70 -18.66
C GLU A 42 37.16 11.87 -18.61
N SER A 43 37.02 10.56 -18.75
CA SER A 43 38.14 9.64 -18.76
C SER A 43 38.07 8.68 -19.94
N ARG A 44 39.21 8.08 -20.27
CA ARG A 44 39.36 7.04 -21.28
C ARG A 44 40.35 5.99 -20.78
N SER A 45 40.01 4.72 -20.94
CA SER A 45 40.86 3.64 -20.51
C SER A 45 41.23 2.69 -21.66
N GLU A 46 42.34 1.99 -21.51
CA GLU A 46 42.73 0.85 -22.39
C GLU A 46 41.97 -0.44 -22.02
N THR A 47 41.36 -0.48 -20.86
CA THR A 47 40.61 -1.64 -20.35
C THR A 47 39.22 -1.19 -19.85
N ASN A 48 38.32 -2.13 -19.63
CA ASN A 48 37.01 -1.86 -19.02
C ASN A 48 36.91 -2.47 -17.61
N LEU A 49 38.02 -2.57 -16.91
CA LEU A 49 38.03 -3.12 -15.55
C LEU A 49 37.39 -2.13 -14.58
N ARG A 50 36.35 -2.56 -13.88
CA ARG A 50 35.75 -1.76 -12.80
C ARG A 50 36.80 -1.36 -11.75
N LYS A 51 36.68 -0.10 -11.23
CA LYS A 51 37.56 0.43 -10.17
C LYS A 51 39.05 0.40 -10.54
N GLU A 52 39.41 0.66 -11.80
CA GLU A 52 40.81 0.67 -12.23
C GLU A 52 41.53 1.97 -11.92
N ALA A 53 40.81 3.07 -11.87
CA ALA A 53 41.31 4.41 -11.60
C ALA A 53 40.34 5.17 -10.66
N LEU A 54 40.89 6.11 -9.92
CA LEU A 54 40.10 6.93 -9.01
C LEU A 54 40.64 8.39 -8.99
N VAL A 55 39.81 9.28 -8.48
CA VAL A 55 40.23 10.65 -8.16
C VAL A 55 40.09 10.86 -6.66
N SER A 56 41.19 11.22 -5.99
CA SER A 56 41.16 11.63 -4.60
C SER A 56 40.80 13.10 -4.50
N MET A 57 40.09 13.45 -3.43
CA MET A 57 39.60 14.78 -3.12
C MET A 57 40.12 15.23 -1.77
N GLN A 58 40.66 16.44 -1.72
CA GLN A 58 41.15 17.02 -0.48
C GLN A 58 40.67 18.46 -0.36
N PHE A 59 39.81 18.69 0.63
CA PHE A 59 39.43 20.06 0.99
C PHE A 59 40.51 20.70 1.91
N ARG A 60 40.66 22.01 1.77
CA ARG A 60 41.59 22.77 2.62
C ARG A 60 40.99 24.10 3.07
N ALA A 61 41.30 24.48 4.29
CA ALA A 61 41.01 25.82 4.82
C ALA A 61 41.95 26.88 4.21
N ALA A 62 41.71 28.15 4.52
CA ALA A 62 42.54 29.30 4.09
C ALA A 62 44.01 29.17 4.48
N ASP A 63 44.32 28.55 5.60
CA ASP A 63 45.69 28.33 6.10
C ASP A 63 46.35 27.07 5.52
N GLY A 64 45.67 26.38 4.58
CA GLY A 64 46.12 25.15 3.94
C GLY A 64 45.87 23.88 4.77
N THR A 65 45.24 23.98 5.94
CA THR A 65 44.94 22.81 6.79
C THR A 65 43.95 21.90 6.05
N PRO A 66 44.19 20.58 5.95
CA PRO A 66 43.25 19.62 5.37
C PRO A 66 41.96 19.57 6.17
N ILE A 67 40.84 19.56 5.47
CA ILE A 67 39.48 19.37 6.02
C ILE A 67 38.94 18.07 5.45
N SER A 68 38.47 17.17 6.32
CA SER A 68 37.80 15.94 5.94
C SER A 68 36.33 16.20 5.77
N ASN A 69 35.72 15.54 4.78
CA ASN A 69 34.27 15.48 4.63
C ASN A 69 33.78 14.16 5.27
N PRO A 70 33.24 14.20 6.50
CA PRO A 70 32.86 12.98 7.24
C PRO A 70 31.71 12.22 6.56
N GLU A 71 31.02 12.88 5.63
CA GLU A 71 29.91 12.29 4.86
C GLU A 71 30.38 11.58 3.58
N TRP A 72 31.70 11.63 3.28
CA TRP A 72 32.23 10.98 2.09
C TRP A 72 32.37 9.46 2.29
N PRO A 73 31.77 8.62 1.41
CA PRO A 73 31.71 7.18 1.66
C PRO A 73 33.00 6.41 1.35
N TYR A 74 33.87 6.96 0.48
CA TYR A 74 35.13 6.30 0.13
C TYR A 74 36.31 7.02 0.79
N ILE A 75 36.86 6.43 1.84
CA ILE A 75 38.02 6.93 2.55
C ILE A 75 39.09 5.84 2.59
N SER A 76 40.30 6.17 2.24
CA SER A 76 41.46 5.28 2.31
C SER A 76 42.63 5.94 3.04
N GLU A 77 43.35 5.19 3.88
CA GLU A 77 44.57 5.68 4.55
C GLU A 77 45.64 6.13 3.55
N LYS A 78 45.63 5.60 2.31
CA LYS A 78 46.66 5.90 1.30
C LYS A 78 46.36 7.12 0.45
N VAL A 79 45.07 7.38 0.14
CA VAL A 79 44.67 8.42 -0.82
C VAL A 79 43.66 9.42 -0.26
N GLY A 80 43.24 9.27 0.99
CA GLY A 80 42.21 10.09 1.62
C GLY A 80 40.83 9.79 1.08
N GLU A 81 39.99 10.81 0.96
CA GLU A 81 38.68 10.78 0.36
C GLU A 81 38.82 10.63 -1.16
N PHE A 82 38.05 9.73 -1.78
CA PHE A 82 38.17 9.47 -3.21
C PHE A 82 36.89 8.99 -3.87
N GLU A 83 36.86 9.05 -5.19
CA GLU A 83 35.81 8.45 -6.02
C GLU A 83 36.43 7.64 -7.17
N TYR A 84 35.87 6.47 -7.45
CA TYR A 84 36.25 5.69 -8.61
C TYR A 84 35.72 6.31 -9.89
N LEU A 85 36.55 6.31 -10.94
CA LEU A 85 36.10 6.73 -12.24
C LEU A 85 35.25 5.65 -12.92
N ASP A 86 34.19 6.07 -13.56
CA ASP A 86 33.38 5.20 -14.41
C ASP A 86 34.20 4.70 -15.59
N THR A 87 33.91 3.49 -16.06
CA THR A 87 34.65 2.85 -17.16
C THR A 87 33.75 2.65 -18.36
N ALA A 88 34.28 2.93 -19.54
CA ALA A 88 33.66 2.63 -20.84
C ALA A 88 34.45 1.52 -21.56
N PRO A 89 33.94 0.95 -22.66
CA PRO A 89 34.68 0.04 -23.50
C PRO A 89 36.04 0.61 -23.93
N PRO A 90 37.09 -0.22 -24.15
CA PRO A 90 38.43 0.26 -24.46
C PRO A 90 38.44 1.22 -25.65
N GLY A 91 38.95 2.42 -25.40
CA GLY A 91 39.04 3.47 -26.41
C GLY A 91 37.84 4.41 -26.50
N GLU A 92 36.76 4.14 -25.79
CA GLU A 92 35.62 5.05 -25.63
C GLU A 92 35.81 5.97 -24.41
N TYR A 93 35.04 7.07 -24.38
CA TYR A 93 35.05 8.03 -23.28
C TYR A 93 34.00 7.63 -22.25
N SER A 94 34.37 7.82 -20.97
CA SER A 94 33.46 7.69 -19.84
C SER A 94 33.38 9.00 -19.10
N THR A 95 32.18 9.40 -18.67
CA THR A 95 31.95 10.60 -17.88
C THR A 95 31.61 10.21 -16.44
N THR A 96 32.45 10.62 -15.49
CA THR A 96 32.17 10.46 -14.06
C THR A 96 31.67 11.79 -13.50
N ILE A 97 30.52 11.77 -12.83
CA ILE A 97 29.93 12.94 -12.19
C ILE A 97 29.96 12.71 -10.67
N ILE A 98 30.59 13.62 -9.95
CA ILE A 98 30.80 13.55 -8.50
C ILE A 98 30.02 14.69 -7.84
N PRO A 99 28.84 14.45 -7.28
CA PRO A 99 28.13 15.44 -6.48
C PRO A 99 28.74 15.52 -5.09
N LEU A 100 28.87 16.72 -4.55
CA LEU A 100 29.35 16.93 -3.18
C LEU A 100 28.89 18.27 -2.61
N THR A 101 28.75 18.33 -1.28
CA THR A 101 28.59 19.58 -0.54
C THR A 101 29.94 19.94 0.08
N VAL A 102 30.34 21.19 -0.07
CA VAL A 102 31.61 21.68 0.43
C VAL A 102 31.57 21.75 1.96
N PRO A 103 32.51 21.09 2.69
CA PRO A 103 32.53 21.09 4.14
C PRO A 103 32.74 22.49 4.71
N ASP A 104 32.29 22.68 5.94
CA ASP A 104 32.51 23.93 6.69
C ASP A 104 33.99 24.32 6.74
N LYS A 105 34.24 25.62 6.50
CA LYS A 105 35.59 26.26 6.50
C LYS A 105 36.49 25.87 5.33
N ALA A 106 36.02 25.06 4.37
CA ALA A 106 36.78 24.76 3.17
C ALA A 106 36.78 25.97 2.22
N GLU A 107 37.97 26.33 1.70
CA GLU A 107 38.18 27.39 0.72
C GLU A 107 38.75 26.89 -0.60
N SER A 108 39.35 25.69 -0.60
CA SER A 108 39.81 25.04 -1.82
C SER A 108 39.60 23.55 -1.82
N LEU A 109 39.45 23.01 -3.04
CA LEU A 109 39.34 21.59 -3.34
C LEU A 109 40.47 21.19 -4.27
N GLU A 110 41.27 20.22 -3.86
CA GLU A 110 42.32 19.59 -4.66
C GLU A 110 41.84 18.21 -5.14
N LEU A 111 41.91 17.97 -6.44
CA LEU A 111 41.62 16.68 -7.09
C LEU A 111 42.94 16.04 -7.57
N LYS A 112 43.18 14.78 -7.22
CA LYS A 112 44.37 14.02 -7.69
C LYS A 112 43.92 12.71 -8.30
N GLY A 113 44.36 12.46 -9.51
CA GLY A 113 44.14 11.20 -10.17
C GLY A 113 45.07 10.09 -9.66
N VAL A 114 44.55 8.90 -9.48
CA VAL A 114 45.31 7.71 -9.04
C VAL A 114 44.97 6.52 -9.89
N GLN A 115 45.99 5.90 -10.49
CA GLN A 115 45.85 4.60 -11.14
C GLN A 115 45.80 3.52 -10.06
N TRP A 116 44.64 2.94 -9.81
CA TRP A 116 44.44 2.01 -8.68
C TRP A 116 44.86 0.58 -9.02
N LYS A 117 44.56 0.11 -10.24
CA LYS A 117 44.97 -1.23 -10.68
C LYS A 117 46.19 -1.16 -11.60
N SER A 118 47.18 -2.01 -11.32
CA SER A 118 48.37 -2.15 -12.17
C SER A 118 48.04 -2.83 -13.48
N GLY A 119 48.62 -2.37 -14.57
CA GLY A 119 48.50 -2.96 -15.92
C GLY A 119 47.44 -2.31 -16.81
N ALA A 120 46.65 -1.39 -16.29
CA ALA A 120 45.76 -0.51 -17.03
C ALA A 120 46.34 0.90 -17.17
N LYS A 121 45.97 1.63 -18.20
CA LYS A 121 46.28 3.05 -18.35
C LYS A 121 44.98 3.78 -18.58
N THR A 122 44.71 4.75 -17.70
CA THR A 122 43.57 5.65 -17.77
C THR A 122 44.05 7.07 -18.01
N TRP A 123 43.41 7.78 -18.91
CA TRP A 123 43.68 9.19 -19.20
C TRP A 123 42.46 10.02 -18.81
N LEU A 124 42.70 11.18 -18.22
CA LEU A 124 41.69 12.23 -18.06
C LEU A 124 41.71 13.13 -19.26
N VAL A 125 40.53 13.44 -19.78
CA VAL A 125 40.33 14.20 -21.00
C VAL A 125 39.89 15.61 -20.64
N GLY A 126 40.80 16.57 -20.80
CA GLY A 126 40.56 17.96 -20.43
C GLY A 126 40.62 18.22 -18.91
N SER A 127 40.24 19.41 -18.49
CA SER A 127 40.09 19.76 -17.08
C SER A 127 38.72 19.33 -16.57
N PRO A 128 38.57 18.99 -15.29
CA PRO A 128 37.25 18.70 -14.72
C PRO A 128 36.39 19.96 -14.82
N ALA A 129 35.13 19.78 -15.18
CA ALA A 129 34.15 20.86 -15.05
C ALA A 129 33.62 20.88 -13.60
N ILE A 130 33.73 22.04 -12.94
CA ILE A 130 33.16 22.27 -11.62
C ILE A 130 31.87 23.07 -11.82
N ILE A 131 30.76 22.46 -11.50
CA ILE A 131 29.44 23.05 -11.65
C ILE A 131 28.93 23.43 -10.27
N ARG A 132 28.60 24.72 -10.09
CA ARG A 132 27.97 25.23 -8.87
C ARG A 132 26.46 25.15 -9.03
N LEU A 133 25.80 24.49 -8.09
CA LEU A 133 24.37 24.25 -8.17
C LEU A 133 23.60 25.45 -7.61
N GLU A 134 22.95 26.22 -8.48
CA GLU A 134 22.01 27.29 -8.10
C GLU A 134 20.59 26.90 -8.52
N GLY A 135 19.81 26.37 -7.57
CA GLY A 135 18.37 26.12 -7.79
C GLY A 135 18.02 24.76 -8.43
N LYS A 136 16.74 24.57 -8.73
CA LYS A 136 16.12 23.26 -9.06
C LYS A 136 16.49 22.65 -10.43
N PHE A 137 17.26 23.31 -11.26
CA PHE A 137 17.66 22.83 -12.59
C PHE A 137 19.10 23.18 -12.86
N SER A 138 19.96 22.17 -12.99
CA SER A 138 21.37 22.36 -13.34
C SER A 138 21.61 21.95 -14.79
N VAL A 139 22.24 22.81 -15.56
CA VAL A 139 22.77 22.49 -16.90
C VAL A 139 24.21 22.05 -16.73
N PHE A 140 24.53 20.84 -17.18
CA PHE A 140 25.86 20.28 -17.06
C PHE A 140 26.66 20.55 -18.34
N TYR A 141 27.95 20.74 -18.18
CA TYR A 141 28.90 20.82 -19.30
C TYR A 141 29.92 19.72 -19.17
N SER A 142 30.19 19.04 -20.28
CA SER A 142 31.33 18.13 -20.33
C SER A 142 32.63 18.92 -20.22
N PRO A 143 33.74 18.31 -19.78
CA PRO A 143 35.06 18.93 -19.80
C PRO A 143 35.48 19.43 -21.20
N THR A 144 34.89 18.92 -22.26
CA THR A 144 35.11 19.37 -23.65
C THR A 144 34.23 20.58 -24.04
N GLY A 145 33.44 21.12 -23.10
CA GLY A 145 32.63 22.35 -23.31
C GLY A 145 31.28 22.12 -23.99
N ARG A 146 30.83 20.88 -24.15
CA ARG A 146 29.49 20.57 -24.66
C ARG A 146 28.46 20.63 -23.53
N PRO A 147 27.31 21.29 -23.72
CA PRO A 147 26.26 21.28 -22.72
C PRO A 147 25.72 19.83 -22.57
N LEU A 148 25.70 19.34 -21.33
CA LEU A 148 24.98 18.13 -20.94
C LEU A 148 23.63 18.60 -20.38
N GLU A 149 22.56 18.29 -21.07
CA GLU A 149 21.21 18.54 -20.54
C GLU A 149 20.95 17.61 -19.35
N ASN A 150 20.06 18.01 -18.42
CA ASN A 150 19.58 17.14 -17.36
C ASN A 150 18.91 15.90 -17.96
N SER A 151 19.66 14.84 -18.09
CA SER A 151 19.21 13.58 -18.68
C SER A 151 19.51 12.42 -17.74
N THR A 152 18.86 11.29 -17.94
CA THR A 152 19.14 10.07 -17.18
C THR A 152 20.61 9.67 -17.30
N ALA A 153 21.24 9.89 -18.44
CA ALA A 153 22.66 9.54 -18.67
C ALA A 153 23.63 10.39 -17.81
N SER A 154 23.26 11.60 -17.43
CA SER A 154 24.06 12.50 -16.58
C SER A 154 23.66 12.45 -15.10
N LEU A 155 22.62 11.71 -14.75
CA LEU A 155 22.14 11.63 -13.38
C LEU A 155 23.16 10.93 -12.49
N ARG A 156 23.59 11.61 -11.44
CA ARG A 156 24.28 11.01 -10.31
C ARG A 156 23.90 11.74 -9.05
N LEU A 157 23.26 11.04 -8.13
CA LEU A 157 22.79 11.57 -6.86
C LEU A 157 23.21 10.60 -5.76
N ARG A 158 23.71 11.14 -4.66
CA ARG A 158 23.98 10.36 -3.45
C ARG A 158 23.14 10.93 -2.31
N HIS A 159 22.50 10.04 -1.57
CA HIS A 159 21.64 10.35 -0.44
C HIS A 159 22.13 9.56 0.79
N GLN A 160 22.31 10.25 1.91
CA GLN A 160 22.63 9.60 3.19
C GLN A 160 21.33 9.08 3.80
N LEU A 161 21.32 7.81 4.16
CA LEU A 161 20.17 7.15 4.76
C LEU A 161 20.19 7.31 6.27
N SER A 162 19.03 7.53 6.87
CA SER A 162 18.86 7.42 8.31
C SER A 162 19.00 5.96 8.76
N ASN A 163 19.32 5.76 10.05
CA ASN A 163 19.39 4.40 10.61
C ASN A 163 18.03 3.68 10.66
N GLU A 164 16.95 4.41 10.43
CA GLU A 164 15.56 3.92 10.49
C GLU A 164 14.96 3.68 9.11
N ALA A 165 15.70 3.98 8.03
CA ALA A 165 15.23 3.79 6.67
C ALA A 165 15.03 2.30 6.37
N GLY A 166 13.77 1.88 6.22
CA GLY A 166 13.40 0.52 5.82
C GLY A 166 13.16 0.39 4.33
N ALA A 167 12.72 1.46 3.69
CA ALA A 167 12.56 1.58 2.25
C ALA A 167 12.81 3.01 1.78
N VAL A 168 12.98 3.18 0.49
CA VAL A 168 13.10 4.48 -0.17
C VAL A 168 12.01 4.61 -1.22
N ARG A 169 11.32 5.75 -1.21
CA ARG A 169 10.50 6.20 -2.33
C ARG A 169 11.30 7.19 -3.16
N LEU A 170 11.54 6.83 -4.41
CA LEU A 170 12.17 7.67 -5.42
C LEU A 170 11.09 8.22 -6.34
N SER A 171 11.00 9.56 -6.46
CA SER A 171 10.11 10.23 -7.42
C SER A 171 10.94 11.06 -8.38
N MET A 172 10.68 10.97 -9.67
CA MET A 172 11.33 11.77 -10.71
C MET A 172 10.29 12.35 -11.66
N ALA A 173 10.37 13.66 -11.89
CA ALA A 173 9.65 14.31 -12.97
C ALA A 173 10.34 13.99 -14.30
N VAL A 174 9.61 13.48 -15.27
CA VAL A 174 10.11 13.03 -16.58
C VAL A 174 9.40 13.81 -17.67
N ARG A 175 10.18 14.40 -18.60
CA ARG A 175 9.63 15.13 -19.76
C ARG A 175 9.70 14.29 -21.01
N SER A 176 8.73 14.47 -21.91
CA SER A 176 8.81 13.91 -23.26
C SER A 176 10.01 14.51 -23.97
N GLY A 177 11.02 13.71 -24.19
CA GLY A 177 12.27 14.07 -24.89
C GLY A 177 12.33 13.47 -26.29
N CYS A 178 13.37 13.81 -27.03
CA CYS A 178 13.55 13.39 -28.42
C CYS A 178 13.86 11.90 -28.62
N SER A 179 13.74 11.04 -27.59
CA SER A 179 14.09 9.63 -27.67
C SER A 179 12.90 8.71 -27.40
N HIS A 180 12.79 7.67 -28.20
CA HIS A 180 11.85 6.57 -28.00
C HIS A 180 12.60 5.45 -27.27
N GLY A 181 12.25 5.19 -26.01
CA GLY A 181 12.87 4.10 -25.25
C GLY A 181 12.86 4.32 -23.74
N LYS A 182 13.29 3.29 -23.02
CA LYS A 182 13.47 3.32 -21.57
C LYS A 182 14.90 3.69 -21.23
N ALA A 183 15.11 4.56 -20.26
CA ALA A 183 16.44 4.88 -19.76
C ALA A 183 16.63 4.27 -18.36
N PRO A 184 17.59 3.38 -18.16
CA PRO A 184 17.85 2.79 -16.86
C PRO A 184 18.58 3.75 -15.94
N VAL A 185 18.16 3.76 -14.66
CA VAL A 185 18.86 4.41 -13.55
C VAL A 185 19.27 3.33 -12.58
N SER A 186 20.57 3.16 -12.38
CA SER A 186 21.13 2.22 -11.40
C SER A 186 20.91 2.73 -9.99
N ILE A 187 20.58 1.81 -9.09
CA ILE A 187 20.36 2.04 -7.67
C ILE A 187 21.39 1.23 -6.91
N VAL A 188 22.28 1.91 -6.18
CA VAL A 188 23.40 1.28 -5.48
C VAL A 188 23.37 1.71 -4.02
N PHE A 189 23.44 0.74 -3.13
CA PHE A 189 23.57 0.98 -1.70
C PHE A 189 25.00 0.76 -1.23
N PHE A 190 25.42 1.53 -0.22
CA PHE A 190 26.74 1.45 0.38
C PHE A 190 26.62 1.42 1.90
N ASP A 191 27.52 0.66 2.53
CA ASP A 191 27.69 0.66 3.97
C ASP A 191 28.51 1.88 4.47
N LYS A 192 28.78 1.96 5.79
CA LYS A 192 29.60 3.00 6.41
C LYS A 192 31.05 3.01 5.91
N ALA A 193 31.57 1.87 5.46
CA ALA A 193 32.93 1.75 4.94
C ALA A 193 33.00 2.13 3.44
N GLY A 194 31.86 2.39 2.80
CA GLY A 194 31.75 2.68 1.38
C GLY A 194 31.83 1.43 0.51
N GLU A 195 31.62 0.26 1.07
CA GLU A 195 31.49 -0.98 0.29
C GLU A 195 30.06 -1.15 -0.20
N GLU A 196 29.92 -1.65 -1.43
CA GLU A 196 28.62 -1.86 -2.06
C GLU A 196 27.84 -2.97 -1.33
N VAL A 197 26.63 -2.64 -0.84
CA VAL A 197 25.72 -3.60 -0.22
C VAL A 197 24.88 -4.23 -1.34
N LEU A 198 25.04 -5.54 -1.55
CA LEU A 198 24.34 -6.30 -2.58
C LEU A 198 22.98 -6.79 -2.08
N GLY A 199 21.97 -6.83 -2.97
CA GLY A 199 20.76 -7.58 -2.70
C GLY A 199 19.47 -6.79 -2.59
N ILE A 200 19.18 -5.84 -3.50
CA ILE A 200 17.82 -5.30 -3.64
C ILE A 200 16.98 -6.35 -4.36
N GLY A 201 16.25 -7.19 -3.60
CA GLY A 201 15.57 -8.39 -4.12
C GLY A 201 14.49 -8.13 -5.17
N ASP A 202 13.83 -6.97 -5.12
CA ASP A 202 12.64 -6.68 -5.93
C ASP A 202 12.93 -5.86 -7.20
N LEU A 203 14.18 -5.39 -7.38
CA LEU A 203 14.54 -4.63 -8.57
C LEU A 203 15.16 -5.51 -9.66
N PRO A 204 14.93 -5.18 -10.95
CA PRO A 204 15.64 -5.80 -12.06
C PRO A 204 17.15 -5.70 -11.87
N GLN A 205 17.86 -6.78 -12.22
CA GLN A 205 19.32 -6.87 -12.07
C GLN A 205 20.00 -6.91 -13.42
N HIS A 206 21.09 -6.15 -13.55
CA HIS A 206 21.94 -6.21 -14.75
C HIS A 206 23.39 -6.53 -14.38
N PRO A 207 24.09 -7.39 -15.13
CA PRO A 207 25.45 -7.83 -14.78
C PRO A 207 26.47 -6.69 -14.61
N ASN A 208 26.28 -5.57 -15.32
CA ASN A 208 27.26 -4.48 -15.35
C ASN A 208 26.93 -3.32 -14.38
N TYR A 209 25.65 -3.10 -14.03
CA TYR A 209 25.27 -1.96 -13.20
C TYR A 209 24.35 -2.30 -12.01
N GLY A 210 24.22 -3.57 -11.69
CA GLY A 210 23.45 -4.01 -10.53
C GLY A 210 21.95 -3.79 -10.65
N SER A 211 21.33 -3.39 -9.57
CA SER A 211 19.89 -3.07 -9.50
C SER A 211 19.58 -1.78 -10.25
N PHE A 212 18.44 -1.72 -10.93
CA PHE A 212 18.04 -0.52 -11.68
C PHE A 212 16.54 -0.36 -11.78
N VAL A 213 16.09 0.87 -12.04
CA VAL A 213 14.74 1.21 -12.47
C VAL A 213 14.77 1.73 -13.90
N ASN A 214 13.69 1.49 -14.65
CA ASN A 214 13.53 2.06 -15.98
C ASN A 214 12.70 3.33 -15.92
N VAL A 215 13.25 4.43 -16.42
CA VAL A 215 12.53 5.67 -16.63
C VAL A 215 11.92 5.65 -18.03
N GLU A 216 10.63 5.87 -18.15
CA GLU A 216 9.88 5.86 -19.41
C GLU A 216 9.41 7.28 -19.75
N PRO A 217 9.70 7.82 -20.95
CA PRO A 217 9.20 9.13 -21.32
C PRO A 217 7.68 9.10 -21.49
N PRO A 218 6.94 10.12 -21.01
CA PRO A 218 5.54 10.26 -21.33
C PRO A 218 5.35 10.52 -22.83
N THR A 219 4.19 10.16 -23.35
CA THR A 219 3.86 10.40 -24.77
C THR A 219 3.81 11.89 -25.12
N GLU A 220 3.38 12.72 -24.17
CA GLU A 220 3.33 14.18 -24.28
C GLU A 220 3.57 14.84 -22.92
N GLY A 221 4.22 15.99 -22.89
CA GLY A 221 4.37 16.84 -21.72
C GLY A 221 5.35 16.32 -20.67
N GLU A 222 4.94 16.39 -19.41
CA GLU A 222 5.71 15.98 -18.23
C GLU A 222 4.86 15.03 -17.37
N ALA A 223 5.49 13.98 -16.83
CA ALA A 223 4.86 13.04 -15.90
C ALA A 223 5.80 12.76 -14.72
N SER A 224 5.24 12.55 -13.53
CA SER A 224 5.99 12.04 -12.38
C SER A 224 5.97 10.53 -12.40
N GLN A 225 7.14 9.91 -12.18
CA GLN A 225 7.27 8.47 -12.00
C GLN A 225 7.82 8.19 -10.61
N GLU A 226 7.30 7.14 -9.98
CA GLU A 226 7.65 6.76 -8.62
C GLU A 226 8.02 5.28 -8.54
N TRP A 227 9.02 4.99 -7.71
CA TRP A 227 9.46 3.64 -7.37
C TRP A 227 9.64 3.55 -5.86
N VAL A 228 9.28 2.42 -5.29
CA VAL A 228 9.54 2.09 -3.89
C VAL A 228 10.36 0.81 -3.85
N PHE A 229 11.45 0.81 -3.11
CA PHE A 229 12.33 -0.34 -2.94
C PHE A 229 12.88 -0.42 -1.52
N GLU A 230 13.09 -1.64 -1.04
CA GLU A 230 13.62 -1.90 0.31
C GLU A 230 15.09 -1.45 0.41
N VAL A 231 15.44 -0.92 1.56
CA VAL A 231 16.84 -0.59 1.92
C VAL A 231 17.49 -1.86 2.47
N PRO A 232 18.55 -2.40 1.84
CA PRO A 232 19.26 -3.55 2.38
C PRO A 232 19.88 -3.28 3.75
N ASP A 233 19.86 -4.28 4.61
CA ASP A 233 20.47 -4.18 5.95
C ASP A 233 21.94 -3.74 5.88
N GLY A 234 22.31 -2.82 6.76
CA GLY A 234 23.67 -2.26 6.81
C GLY A 234 23.94 -1.13 5.82
N SER A 235 22.96 -0.74 5.00
CA SER A 235 23.08 0.40 4.09
C SER A 235 23.16 1.71 4.85
N HIS A 236 24.00 2.62 4.36
CA HIS A 236 24.21 3.94 4.93
C HIS A 236 24.06 5.06 3.90
N PHE A 237 24.31 4.74 2.64
CA PHE A 237 24.12 5.65 1.52
C PHE A 237 23.38 4.96 0.38
N LEU A 238 22.55 5.73 -0.31
CA LEU A 238 21.96 5.39 -1.59
C LEU A 238 22.62 6.24 -2.67
N GLU A 239 23.01 5.64 -3.77
CA GLU A 239 23.47 6.36 -4.95
C GLU A 239 22.63 6.00 -6.17
N LEU A 240 22.11 7.02 -6.85
CA LEU A 240 21.44 6.91 -8.14
C LEU A 240 22.45 7.22 -9.23
N ARG A 241 22.59 6.33 -10.22
CA ARG A 241 23.46 6.51 -11.37
C ARG A 241 22.69 6.36 -12.66
N GLY A 242 22.66 7.39 -13.47
CA GLY A 242 22.22 7.29 -14.84
C GLY A 242 23.13 6.35 -15.62
N ILE A 243 22.54 5.54 -16.49
CA ILE A 243 23.29 4.62 -17.33
C ILE A 243 23.21 5.14 -18.76
N ASP A 244 24.35 5.41 -19.36
CA ASP A 244 24.44 5.73 -20.78
C ASP A 244 24.20 4.46 -21.61
N TRP A 245 23.07 4.42 -22.30
CA TRP A 245 22.70 3.32 -23.18
C TRP A 245 22.88 3.68 -24.65
N GLY A 246 23.64 4.75 -24.94
CA GLY A 246 23.89 5.32 -26.25
C GLY A 246 23.02 6.54 -26.59
N GLU A 247 23.42 7.31 -27.63
CA GLU A 247 22.88 8.63 -27.99
C GLU A 247 21.35 8.73 -28.18
N LYS A 248 20.63 7.60 -28.15
CA LYS A 248 19.18 7.54 -28.37
C LYS A 248 18.36 7.36 -27.11
N SER A 249 18.97 7.23 -25.94
CA SER A 249 18.29 6.86 -24.69
C SER A 249 18.28 7.95 -23.59
N ALA A 250 18.79 9.12 -23.87
CA ALA A 250 18.75 10.22 -22.90
C ALA A 250 17.33 10.77 -22.73
N ILE A 251 16.79 10.63 -21.52
CA ILE A 251 15.48 11.15 -21.12
C ILE A 251 15.73 12.32 -20.17
N VAL A 252 15.09 13.47 -20.42
CA VAL A 252 15.20 14.62 -19.52
C VAL A 252 14.45 14.32 -18.23
N VAL A 253 15.13 14.39 -17.10
CA VAL A 253 14.57 14.20 -15.77
C VAL A 253 14.72 15.46 -14.93
N GLY A 254 13.73 15.72 -14.08
CA GLY A 254 13.86 16.70 -13.00
C GLY A 254 14.77 16.17 -11.89
N GLU A 255 15.00 16.99 -10.87
CA GLU A 255 15.73 16.59 -9.68
C GLU A 255 15.00 15.41 -9.00
N PRO A 256 15.69 14.26 -8.75
CA PRO A 256 15.08 13.15 -8.04
C PRO A 256 14.75 13.54 -6.61
N VAL A 257 13.53 13.24 -6.19
CA VAL A 257 13.09 13.41 -4.81
C VAL A 257 13.17 12.05 -4.12
N ILE A 258 13.98 11.97 -3.08
CA ILE A 258 14.13 10.78 -2.24
C ILE A 258 13.41 11.01 -0.93
N SER A 259 12.50 10.11 -0.58
CA SER A 259 11.81 10.09 0.71
C SER A 259 12.06 8.75 1.38
N GLU A 260 12.59 8.79 2.60
CA GLU A 260 12.78 7.57 3.38
C GLU A 260 11.47 7.11 4.00
N ILE A 261 11.24 5.81 3.95
CA ILE A 261 10.15 5.13 4.62
C ILE A 261 10.78 4.38 5.79
N PRO A 262 10.37 4.67 7.03
CA PRO A 262 10.92 4.01 8.21
C PRO A 262 10.77 2.49 8.14
N THR A 263 11.57 1.76 8.90
CA THR A 263 11.35 0.33 9.11
C THR A 263 9.97 0.12 9.73
N MET A 264 9.37 -1.04 9.49
CA MET A 264 8.08 -1.37 10.07
C MET A 264 8.11 -1.27 11.62
N GLU A 265 9.20 -1.67 12.25
CA GLU A 265 9.37 -1.57 13.71
C GLU A 265 9.43 -0.11 14.17
N ALA A 266 10.18 0.75 13.47
CA ALA A 266 10.25 2.19 13.80
C ALA A 266 8.89 2.86 13.61
N SER A 267 8.19 2.54 12.51
CA SER A 267 6.81 2.99 12.29
C SER A 267 5.85 2.52 13.38
N LEU A 268 5.95 1.25 13.80
CA LEU A 268 5.12 0.69 14.86
C LEU A 268 5.41 1.32 16.22
N TYR A 269 6.68 1.50 16.59
CA TYR A 269 7.05 2.17 17.85
C TYR A 269 6.57 3.62 17.88
N GLY A 270 6.81 4.38 16.81
CA GLY A 270 6.30 5.75 16.70
C GLY A 270 4.77 5.83 16.76
N PHE A 271 4.09 4.85 16.17
CA PHE A 271 2.64 4.75 16.25
C PHE A 271 2.14 4.49 17.67
N VAL A 272 2.79 3.58 18.41
CA VAL A 272 2.44 3.27 19.81
C VAL A 272 2.72 4.46 20.74
N GLU A 273 3.86 5.13 20.56
CA GLU A 273 4.23 6.31 21.37
C GLU A 273 3.30 7.51 21.16
N GLN A 274 2.77 7.69 19.96
CA GLN A 274 1.83 8.78 19.63
C GLN A 274 0.39 8.49 20.07
N ALA A 275 0.08 7.27 20.45
CA ALA A 275 -1.27 6.87 20.82
C ALA A 275 -1.59 7.27 22.28
N ASP A 276 -2.38 8.34 22.45
CA ASP A 276 -2.87 8.76 23.77
C ASP A 276 -3.87 7.77 24.37
N ALA A 277 -3.76 7.52 25.68
CA ALA A 277 -4.76 6.82 26.51
C ALA A 277 -5.28 5.50 25.87
N VAL A 278 -4.37 4.59 25.52
CA VAL A 278 -4.71 3.27 24.98
C VAL A 278 -5.15 2.36 26.13
N ASP A 279 -6.34 1.77 25.99
CA ASP A 279 -6.89 0.83 26.99
C ASP A 279 -6.68 -0.65 26.65
N SER A 280 -6.34 -0.96 25.42
CA SER A 280 -6.14 -2.32 24.92
C SER A 280 -5.42 -2.36 23.57
N ILE A 281 -4.80 -3.48 23.26
CA ILE A 281 -4.30 -3.79 21.93
C ILE A 281 -5.18 -4.86 21.30
N VAL A 282 -5.73 -4.59 20.12
CA VAL A 282 -6.52 -5.55 19.34
C VAL A 282 -5.80 -5.82 18.02
N VAL A 283 -5.35 -7.04 17.84
CA VAL A 283 -4.77 -7.50 16.57
C VAL A 283 -5.82 -8.24 15.77
N LEU A 284 -6.08 -7.76 14.55
CA LEU A 284 -7.01 -8.37 13.60
C LEU A 284 -6.23 -9.07 12.47
N ASP A 285 -6.26 -10.41 12.46
CA ASP A 285 -5.71 -11.25 11.39
C ASP A 285 -6.89 -11.75 10.53
N THR A 286 -6.98 -11.32 9.27
CA THR A 286 -8.23 -11.46 8.53
C THR A 286 -8.05 -11.72 7.03
N THR A 287 -9.11 -12.26 6.41
CA THR A 287 -9.27 -12.33 4.94
C THR A 287 -9.92 -11.08 4.32
N ALA A 288 -10.10 -10.01 5.09
CA ALA A 288 -10.62 -8.75 4.55
C ALA A 288 -9.49 -7.91 3.89
N PRO A 289 -9.82 -7.00 2.96
CA PRO A 289 -8.86 -6.11 2.34
C PRO A 289 -8.28 -5.11 3.35
N PRO A 290 -7.23 -4.35 2.98
CA PRO A 290 -6.72 -3.24 3.80
C PRO A 290 -7.80 -2.26 4.25
N VAL A 291 -7.61 -1.67 5.42
CA VAL A 291 -8.46 -0.54 5.87
C VAL A 291 -8.17 0.66 4.97
N GLY A 292 -9.23 1.30 4.48
CA GLY A 292 -9.12 2.38 3.48
C GLY A 292 -9.33 1.94 2.04
N HIS A 293 -9.56 0.65 1.78
CA HIS A 293 -9.90 0.17 0.43
C HIS A 293 -11.16 0.88 -0.10
N GLU A 294 -11.07 1.42 -1.34
CA GLU A 294 -12.07 2.35 -1.89
C GLU A 294 -13.49 1.79 -2.01
N THR A 295 -13.62 0.51 -2.34
CA THR A 295 -14.91 -0.08 -2.73
C THR A 295 -15.40 -1.21 -1.82
N LEU A 296 -14.56 -1.71 -0.91
CA LEU A 296 -14.88 -2.89 -0.12
C LEU A 296 -14.49 -2.70 1.35
N ALA A 297 -15.48 -2.50 2.20
CA ALA A 297 -15.34 -2.51 3.64
C ALA A 297 -16.14 -3.68 4.22
N LEU A 298 -15.45 -4.69 4.72
CA LEU A 298 -16.05 -5.85 5.37
C LEU A 298 -16.12 -5.66 6.89
N ARG A 299 -16.71 -6.62 7.61
CA ARG A 299 -16.83 -6.60 9.07
C ARG A 299 -15.50 -6.27 9.80
N PRO A 300 -14.33 -6.90 9.49
CA PRO A 300 -13.09 -6.56 10.18
C PRO A 300 -12.64 -5.12 9.96
N ASN A 301 -12.83 -4.55 8.75
CA ASN A 301 -12.51 -3.15 8.48
C ASN A 301 -13.36 -2.20 9.33
N ASN A 302 -14.66 -2.47 9.43
CA ASN A 302 -15.58 -1.65 10.22
C ASN A 302 -15.30 -1.79 11.73
N LEU A 303 -15.08 -3.01 12.22
CA LEU A 303 -14.72 -3.25 13.62
C LEU A 303 -13.38 -2.60 13.99
N ALA A 304 -12.35 -2.67 13.12
CA ALA A 304 -11.07 -2.01 13.33
C ALA A 304 -11.24 -0.52 13.60
N LYS A 305 -12.02 0.17 12.75
CA LYS A 305 -12.32 1.60 12.92
C LYS A 305 -13.05 1.91 14.22
N GLU A 306 -14.02 1.09 14.56
CA GLU A 306 -14.79 1.31 15.79
C GLU A 306 -13.99 0.97 17.06
N TYR A 307 -13.14 -0.06 17.05
CA TYR A 307 -12.20 -0.33 18.16
C TYR A 307 -11.25 0.83 18.37
N ALA A 308 -10.70 1.38 17.28
CA ALA A 308 -9.82 2.55 17.33
C ALA A 308 -10.53 3.77 17.96
N LYS A 309 -11.77 4.06 17.57
CA LYS A 309 -12.58 5.15 18.14
C LYS A 309 -12.92 4.93 19.62
N LEU A 310 -13.05 3.66 20.04
CA LEU A 310 -13.38 3.28 21.41
C LEU A 310 -12.17 3.19 22.36
N GLY A 311 -10.94 3.49 21.89
CA GLY A 311 -9.75 3.56 22.73
C GLY A 311 -8.74 2.44 22.53
N SER A 312 -9.03 1.43 21.70
CA SER A 312 -8.05 0.38 21.39
C SER A 312 -7.00 0.85 20.40
N LEU A 313 -5.77 0.40 20.58
CA LEU A 313 -4.75 0.42 19.55
C LEU A 313 -4.96 -0.82 18.67
N VAL A 314 -5.17 -0.61 17.38
CA VAL A 314 -5.51 -1.67 16.45
C VAL A 314 -4.33 -1.98 15.53
N ILE A 315 -3.93 -3.25 15.49
CA ILE A 315 -2.98 -3.79 14.50
C ILE A 315 -3.78 -4.62 13.51
N TYR A 316 -3.64 -4.34 12.23
CA TYR A 316 -4.47 -4.94 11.19
C TYR A 316 -3.62 -5.65 10.14
N PHE A 317 -3.85 -6.96 9.97
CA PHE A 317 -3.23 -7.78 8.93
C PHE A 317 -4.28 -8.13 7.86
N PRO A 318 -4.29 -7.41 6.73
CA PRO A 318 -5.25 -7.66 5.66
C PRO A 318 -4.89 -8.91 4.85
N PHE A 319 -5.84 -9.35 4.05
CA PHE A 319 -5.60 -10.28 2.96
C PHE A 319 -5.12 -9.52 1.72
N GLY A 320 -3.87 -9.71 1.36
CA GLY A 320 -3.22 -8.97 0.29
C GLY A 320 -2.27 -7.88 0.80
N SER A 321 -1.63 -7.17 -0.12
CA SER A 321 -0.64 -6.14 0.19
C SER A 321 -1.29 -4.80 0.53
N ILE A 322 -0.63 -4.03 1.39
CA ILE A 322 -0.99 -2.65 1.72
C ILE A 322 -0.25 -1.61 0.87
N GLN A 323 0.52 -2.00 -0.15
CA GLN A 323 1.43 -1.11 -0.90
C GLN A 323 0.82 0.22 -1.35
N GLU A 324 -0.48 0.22 -1.68
CA GLU A 324 -1.22 1.40 -2.13
C GLU A 324 -2.03 2.08 -0.99
N GLN A 325 -1.87 1.62 0.25
CA GLN A 325 -2.64 2.11 1.40
C GLN A 325 -1.70 2.67 2.48
N PRO A 326 -2.12 3.66 3.26
CA PRO A 326 -1.33 4.17 4.35
C PRO A 326 -1.13 3.10 5.44
N GLU A 327 0.06 3.02 6.02
CA GLU A 327 0.38 2.10 7.13
C GLU A 327 -0.38 2.49 8.41
N VAL A 328 -0.56 3.78 8.67
CA VAL A 328 -1.36 4.31 9.79
C VAL A 328 -2.67 4.89 9.28
N VAL A 329 -3.79 4.40 9.78
CA VAL A 329 -5.14 4.82 9.40
C VAL A 329 -5.89 5.35 10.62
N GLU A 330 -6.55 6.51 10.46
CA GLU A 330 -7.36 7.16 11.51
C GLU A 330 -6.62 7.35 12.87
N GLY A 331 -5.27 7.41 12.82
CA GLY A 331 -4.40 7.69 13.97
C GLY A 331 -4.25 6.55 14.99
N ARG A 332 -5.09 5.52 14.96
CA ARG A 332 -5.07 4.40 15.93
C ARG A 332 -5.16 3.01 15.29
N ILE A 333 -5.00 2.91 13.98
CA ILE A 333 -4.93 1.65 13.24
C ILE A 333 -3.59 1.60 12.53
N PHE A 334 -2.77 0.63 12.89
CA PHE A 334 -1.54 0.28 12.20
C PHE A 334 -1.80 -0.94 11.34
N GLN A 335 -1.64 -0.84 10.01
CA GLN A 335 -1.79 -1.98 9.11
C GLN A 335 -0.49 -2.31 8.41
N THR A 336 -0.21 -3.58 8.24
CA THR A 336 1.00 -4.06 7.58
C THR A 336 0.79 -5.41 6.93
N ASP A 337 1.66 -5.76 6.00
CA ASP A 337 1.61 -7.05 5.31
C ASP A 337 1.88 -8.23 6.24
N ARG A 338 1.29 -9.37 5.96
CA ARG A 338 1.52 -10.60 6.74
C ARG A 338 2.98 -11.05 6.78
N LYS A 339 3.82 -10.66 5.80
CA LYS A 339 5.27 -10.93 5.86
C LYS A 339 5.93 -10.36 7.13
N ASN A 340 5.33 -9.33 7.75
CA ASN A 340 5.79 -8.69 8.97
C ASN A 340 5.18 -9.29 10.26
N PHE A 341 4.42 -10.38 10.16
CA PHE A 341 3.65 -10.96 11.26
C PHE A 341 4.52 -11.21 12.50
N ASP A 342 5.61 -11.99 12.34
CA ASP A 342 6.52 -12.33 13.45
C ASP A 342 7.24 -11.08 14.01
N ARG A 343 7.61 -10.13 13.13
CA ARG A 343 8.30 -8.89 13.51
C ARG A 343 7.39 -7.99 14.35
N VAL A 344 6.12 -7.81 13.95
CA VAL A 344 5.13 -7.03 14.70
C VAL A 344 4.94 -7.60 16.10
N PHE A 345 4.73 -8.92 16.23
CA PHE A 345 4.51 -9.51 17.55
C PHE A 345 5.77 -9.49 18.41
N SER A 346 6.95 -9.65 17.83
CA SER A 346 8.23 -9.48 18.54
C SER A 346 8.40 -8.05 19.06
N ALA A 347 8.06 -7.06 18.24
CA ALA A 347 8.10 -5.65 18.63
C ALA A 347 7.07 -5.33 19.73
N LEU A 348 5.82 -5.83 19.62
CA LEU A 348 4.78 -5.66 20.64
C LEU A 348 5.13 -6.35 21.97
N ASP A 349 5.82 -7.50 21.92
CA ASP A 349 6.29 -8.19 23.11
C ASP A 349 7.41 -7.43 23.84
N ALA A 350 8.27 -6.75 23.07
CA ALA A 350 9.31 -5.88 23.62
C ALA A 350 8.74 -4.62 24.31
N LEU A 351 7.56 -4.18 23.91
CA LEU A 351 6.83 -3.11 24.58
C LEU A 351 6.13 -3.69 25.83
N THR A 352 6.65 -3.41 27.01
CA THR A 352 6.12 -3.87 28.31
C THR A 352 4.83 -3.12 28.69
N LEU A 353 3.80 -3.19 27.83
CA LEU A 353 2.51 -2.56 28.06
C LEU A 353 1.65 -3.45 28.94
N ASP A 354 1.24 -2.92 30.10
CA ASP A 354 0.34 -3.59 31.07
C ASP A 354 -1.13 -3.26 30.75
N ILE A 355 -1.57 -3.66 29.57
CA ILE A 355 -2.95 -3.50 29.07
C ILE A 355 -3.42 -4.81 28.44
N PRO A 356 -4.74 -5.06 28.35
CA PRO A 356 -5.29 -6.21 27.64
C PRO A 356 -4.79 -6.31 26.21
N LYS A 357 -4.36 -7.51 25.82
CA LYS A 357 -3.85 -7.82 24.48
C LYS A 357 -4.70 -8.94 23.88
N ILE A 358 -5.33 -8.65 22.75
CA ILE A 358 -6.31 -9.52 22.11
C ILE A 358 -5.84 -9.83 20.69
N TYR A 359 -5.79 -11.11 20.36
CA TYR A 359 -5.56 -11.58 18.99
C TYR A 359 -6.87 -12.15 18.43
N VAL A 360 -7.38 -11.57 17.38
CA VAL A 360 -8.60 -11.98 16.69
C VAL A 360 -8.24 -12.60 15.35
N CYS A 361 -8.39 -13.92 15.24
CA CYS A 361 -8.38 -14.63 13.96
C CYS A 361 -9.77 -14.51 13.31
N SER A 362 -9.93 -13.58 12.37
CA SER A 362 -11.21 -13.30 11.74
C SER A 362 -11.39 -14.09 10.45
N SER A 363 -11.99 -15.29 10.56
CA SER A 363 -12.25 -16.24 9.48
C SER A 363 -11.03 -16.63 8.65
N PHE A 364 -9.85 -16.70 9.28
CA PHE A 364 -8.60 -17.04 8.60
C PHE A 364 -7.75 -18.06 9.40
N PRO A 365 -8.31 -19.20 9.82
CA PRO A 365 -7.59 -20.20 10.57
C PRO A 365 -6.62 -20.98 9.67
N ASN A 366 -5.47 -20.38 9.35
CA ASN A 366 -4.39 -21.01 8.60
C ASN A 366 -3.25 -21.48 9.52
N LEU A 367 -2.20 -22.08 8.95
CA LEU A 367 -1.10 -22.64 9.74
C LEU A 367 -0.37 -21.58 10.57
N GLU A 368 -0.06 -20.42 9.97
CA GLU A 368 0.62 -19.31 10.65
C GLU A 368 -0.25 -18.73 11.77
N SER A 369 -1.53 -18.49 11.49
CA SER A 369 -2.48 -17.99 12.50
C SER A 369 -2.61 -18.94 13.69
N CYS A 370 -2.64 -20.26 13.46
CA CYS A 370 -2.68 -21.26 14.53
C CYS A 370 -1.37 -21.30 15.33
N ALA A 371 -0.22 -21.22 14.67
CA ALA A 371 1.09 -21.17 15.34
C ALA A 371 1.20 -19.91 16.20
N MET A 372 0.82 -18.75 15.64
CA MET A 372 0.82 -17.47 16.34
C MET A 372 -0.14 -17.48 17.54
N ALA A 373 -1.37 -17.96 17.37
CA ALA A 373 -2.32 -18.09 18.48
C ALA A 373 -1.78 -18.96 19.61
N THR A 374 -1.06 -20.04 19.28
CA THR A 374 -0.42 -20.90 20.30
C THR A 374 0.65 -20.13 21.07
N TRP A 375 1.51 -19.40 20.37
CA TRP A 375 2.59 -18.63 20.99
C TRP A 375 2.04 -17.46 21.83
N LEU A 376 1.06 -16.72 21.31
CA LEU A 376 0.43 -15.58 22.01
C LEU A 376 -0.34 -16.03 23.25
N LYS A 377 -1.04 -17.17 23.18
CA LYS A 377 -1.74 -17.74 24.34
C LYS A 377 -0.77 -18.07 25.48
N ALA A 378 0.41 -18.61 25.16
CA ALA A 378 1.46 -18.86 26.15
C ALA A 378 2.03 -17.55 26.76
N LYS A 379 1.85 -16.42 26.10
CA LYS A 379 2.23 -15.08 26.56
C LYS A 379 1.09 -14.33 27.28
N GLY A 380 -0.05 -14.98 27.50
CA GLY A 380 -1.18 -14.39 28.21
C GLY A 380 -2.11 -13.50 27.37
N TRP A 381 -2.02 -13.57 26.03
CA TRP A 381 -2.97 -12.90 25.17
C TRP A 381 -4.31 -13.62 25.16
N LEU A 382 -5.40 -12.87 25.06
CA LEU A 382 -6.72 -13.42 24.78
C LEU A 382 -6.80 -13.81 23.31
N ILE A 383 -7.13 -15.07 23.04
CA ILE A 383 -7.29 -15.58 21.68
C ILE A 383 -8.78 -15.65 21.33
N VAL A 384 -9.15 -14.95 20.26
CA VAL A 384 -10.53 -14.92 19.76
C VAL A 384 -10.58 -15.50 18.35
N TYR A 385 -11.45 -16.46 18.14
CA TYR A 385 -11.81 -16.90 16.80
C TYR A 385 -13.14 -16.28 16.39
N GLU A 386 -13.11 -15.38 15.41
CA GLU A 386 -14.28 -14.76 14.83
C GLU A 386 -14.62 -15.40 13.50
N CYS A 387 -15.74 -16.13 13.43
CA CYS A 387 -16.22 -16.78 12.21
C CYS A 387 -17.37 -15.96 11.60
N ARG A 388 -17.10 -15.31 10.47
CA ARG A 388 -18.05 -14.42 9.77
C ARG A 388 -18.68 -15.05 8.54
N ASP A 389 -18.06 -16.12 8.01
CA ASP A 389 -18.50 -16.82 6.81
C ASP A 389 -18.17 -18.30 6.92
N ASP A 390 -18.93 -19.14 6.24
CA ASP A 390 -18.62 -20.56 6.10
C ASP A 390 -17.51 -20.77 5.07
N MET A 391 -16.26 -20.77 5.54
CA MET A 391 -15.09 -20.88 4.66
C MET A 391 -14.97 -22.26 4.00
N GLU A 392 -15.57 -23.31 4.57
CA GLU A 392 -15.66 -24.61 3.93
C GLU A 392 -16.58 -24.56 2.71
N GLU A 393 -17.76 -23.96 2.85
CA GLU A 393 -18.68 -23.80 1.74
C GLU A 393 -18.12 -22.85 0.67
N PHE A 394 -17.41 -21.77 1.07
CA PHE A 394 -16.68 -20.94 0.12
C PHE A 394 -15.60 -21.73 -0.64
N ASN A 395 -14.90 -22.65 0.03
CA ASN A 395 -13.94 -23.53 -0.62
C ASN A 395 -14.62 -24.45 -1.66
N ARG A 396 -15.77 -25.00 -1.35
CA ARG A 396 -16.54 -25.87 -2.26
C ARG A 396 -16.98 -25.16 -3.56
N VAL A 397 -17.23 -23.87 -3.49
CA VAL A 397 -17.58 -23.06 -4.68
C VAL A 397 -16.38 -22.37 -5.34
N GLY A 398 -15.16 -22.76 -4.94
CA GLY A 398 -13.91 -22.34 -5.59
C GLY A 398 -13.21 -21.11 -5.03
N TYR A 399 -13.74 -20.53 -3.94
CA TYR A 399 -13.09 -19.48 -3.15
C TYR A 399 -12.27 -20.10 -2.01
N SER A 400 -11.71 -19.32 -1.12
CA SER A 400 -11.02 -19.76 0.11
C SER A 400 -10.20 -21.05 -0.03
N LYS A 401 -9.39 -21.15 -1.11
CA LYS A 401 -8.59 -22.37 -1.42
C LYS A 401 -7.59 -22.76 -0.33
N TRP A 402 -7.26 -21.83 0.57
CA TRP A 402 -6.42 -21.99 1.74
C TRP A 402 -7.12 -22.75 2.89
N TYR A 403 -8.46 -22.87 2.87
CA TYR A 403 -9.24 -23.47 3.96
C TYR A 403 -8.83 -24.90 4.25
N ASN A 404 -8.71 -25.21 5.53
CA ASN A 404 -8.45 -26.55 6.05
C ASN A 404 -9.22 -26.77 7.36
N VAL A 405 -10.13 -27.73 7.37
CA VAL A 405 -10.99 -28.04 8.52
C VAL A 405 -10.19 -28.43 9.77
N GLN A 406 -9.00 -29.02 9.63
CA GLN A 406 -8.18 -29.41 10.79
C GLN A 406 -7.56 -28.17 11.46
N LEU A 407 -7.17 -27.17 10.66
CA LEU A 407 -6.69 -25.90 11.19
C LEU A 407 -7.81 -25.09 11.85
N GLU A 408 -9.02 -25.11 11.30
CA GLU A 408 -10.19 -24.50 11.96
C GLU A 408 -10.50 -25.18 13.30
N ARG A 409 -10.49 -26.51 13.35
CA ARG A 409 -10.62 -27.28 14.61
C ARG A 409 -9.50 -26.96 15.61
N GLN A 410 -8.27 -26.75 15.12
CA GLN A 410 -7.16 -26.35 15.98
C GLN A 410 -7.38 -24.95 16.53
N MET A 411 -7.79 -23.97 15.70
CA MET A 411 -8.09 -22.62 16.13
C MET A 411 -9.23 -22.59 17.16
N LEU A 412 -10.29 -23.37 16.95
CA LEU A 412 -11.39 -23.52 17.91
C LEU A 412 -10.92 -24.02 19.29
N ARG A 413 -9.94 -24.94 19.34
CA ARG A 413 -9.34 -25.40 20.60
C ARG A 413 -8.41 -24.38 21.26
N LEU A 414 -7.78 -23.52 20.47
CA LEU A 414 -6.89 -22.48 20.96
C LEU A 414 -7.66 -21.26 21.47
N ALA A 415 -8.81 -20.97 20.87
CA ALA A 415 -9.59 -19.79 21.19
C ALA A 415 -10.12 -19.81 22.64
N ASP A 416 -9.99 -18.70 23.33
CA ASP A 416 -10.61 -18.44 24.64
C ASP A 416 -12.06 -17.95 24.47
N LYS A 417 -12.35 -17.33 23.32
CA LYS A 417 -13.67 -16.88 22.88
C LYS A 417 -13.91 -17.25 21.42
N VAL A 418 -15.11 -17.67 21.11
CA VAL A 418 -15.57 -17.90 19.74
C VAL A 418 -16.75 -16.99 19.44
N VAL A 419 -16.66 -16.24 18.35
CA VAL A 419 -17.73 -15.35 17.90
C VAL A 419 -18.17 -15.78 16.51
N SER A 420 -19.46 -15.99 16.32
CA SER A 420 -20.06 -16.25 15.02
C SER A 420 -21.05 -15.16 14.62
N VAL A 421 -21.33 -14.99 13.33
CA VAL A 421 -22.28 -13.97 12.87
C VAL A 421 -23.73 -14.48 12.79
N SER A 422 -23.92 -15.79 12.82
CA SER A 422 -25.25 -16.40 12.70
C SER A 422 -25.39 -17.66 13.54
N PRO A 423 -26.63 -18.05 13.96
CA PRO A 423 -26.86 -19.29 14.68
C PRO A 423 -26.42 -20.53 13.90
N ALA A 424 -26.66 -20.57 12.60
CA ALA A 424 -26.28 -21.72 11.76
C ALA A 424 -24.76 -21.91 11.74
N LEU A 425 -24.00 -20.82 11.72
CA LEU A 425 -22.55 -20.87 11.79
C LEU A 425 -22.06 -21.29 13.17
N ASP A 426 -22.71 -20.80 14.23
CA ASP A 426 -22.44 -21.18 15.61
C ASP A 426 -22.64 -22.68 15.83
N GLU A 427 -23.76 -23.24 15.40
CA GLU A 427 -24.05 -24.69 15.46
C GLU A 427 -22.99 -25.50 14.71
N LYS A 428 -22.55 -25.03 13.52
CA LYS A 428 -21.48 -25.69 12.77
C LYS A 428 -20.18 -25.72 13.57
N LEU A 429 -19.75 -24.58 14.16
CA LEU A 429 -18.52 -24.51 14.94
C LEU A 429 -18.57 -25.40 16.19
N LEU A 430 -19.71 -25.43 16.88
CA LEU A 430 -19.95 -26.37 18.00
C LEU A 430 -19.82 -27.83 17.58
N SER A 431 -20.35 -28.16 16.41
CA SER A 431 -20.23 -29.54 15.86
C SER A 431 -18.80 -29.91 15.49
N LEU A 432 -17.97 -28.94 15.07
CA LEU A 432 -16.57 -29.16 14.71
C LEU A 432 -15.66 -29.35 15.92
N SER A 433 -15.94 -28.69 17.03
CA SER A 433 -15.07 -28.64 18.21
C SER A 433 -15.43 -29.68 19.30
N GLY A 434 -16.70 -30.10 19.34
CA GLY A 434 -17.22 -31.02 20.36
C GLY A 434 -17.63 -30.33 21.67
N GLN A 435 -16.97 -29.30 22.13
CA GLN A 435 -17.35 -28.42 23.25
C GLN A 435 -16.65 -27.09 23.17
N ILE A 436 -17.40 -26.01 23.06
CA ILE A 436 -16.92 -24.62 23.21
C ILE A 436 -17.75 -24.01 24.37
N GLU A 437 -17.09 -23.67 25.46
CA GLU A 437 -17.79 -23.11 26.62
C GLU A 437 -18.10 -21.60 26.43
N ASN A 438 -17.22 -20.88 25.75
CA ASN A 438 -17.30 -19.44 25.57
C ASN A 438 -17.55 -19.08 24.09
N HIS A 439 -18.81 -19.19 23.66
CA HIS A 439 -19.22 -18.79 22.32
C HIS A 439 -20.38 -17.80 22.36
N THR A 440 -20.46 -16.96 21.34
CA THR A 440 -21.53 -15.96 21.23
C THR A 440 -21.82 -15.63 19.77
N VAL A 441 -23.09 -15.32 19.50
CA VAL A 441 -23.52 -14.88 18.17
C VAL A 441 -23.64 -13.36 18.17
N ILE A 442 -22.74 -12.69 17.45
CA ILE A 442 -22.77 -11.25 17.24
C ILE A 442 -22.94 -10.97 15.74
N PRO A 443 -24.16 -10.66 15.29
CA PRO A 443 -24.42 -10.39 13.87
C PRO A 443 -23.63 -9.24 13.29
N ASN A 444 -23.65 -9.07 11.98
CA ASN A 444 -23.12 -7.92 11.28
C ASN A 444 -23.84 -6.63 11.68
N GLY A 445 -23.43 -5.52 11.11
CA GLY A 445 -23.99 -4.20 11.42
C GLY A 445 -23.96 -3.26 10.24
N VAL A 446 -24.33 -2.03 10.50
CA VAL A 446 -24.34 -0.94 9.54
C VAL A 446 -23.44 0.20 10.01
N ASN A 447 -22.80 0.90 9.07
CA ASN A 447 -21.97 2.05 9.38
C ASN A 447 -22.85 3.19 9.98
N PRO A 448 -22.47 3.77 11.14
CA PRO A 448 -23.17 4.92 11.71
C PRO A 448 -23.39 6.06 10.70
N THR A 449 -22.41 6.33 9.85
CA THR A 449 -22.52 7.34 8.78
C THR A 449 -23.66 7.02 7.80
N VAL A 450 -23.85 5.75 7.43
CA VAL A 450 -24.97 5.33 6.56
C VAL A 450 -26.30 5.57 7.26
N ILE A 451 -26.39 5.31 8.57
CA ILE A 451 -27.61 5.58 9.35
C ILE A 451 -27.93 7.08 9.37
N GLU A 452 -26.93 7.92 9.59
CA GLU A 452 -27.08 9.39 9.66
C GLU A 452 -27.43 9.98 8.30
N GLU A 453 -26.68 9.64 7.26
CA GLU A 453 -26.91 10.14 5.90
C GLU A 453 -28.27 9.72 5.30
N ALA A 454 -28.80 8.59 5.73
CA ALA A 454 -30.07 8.07 5.27
C ALA A 454 -31.25 8.43 6.22
N GLU A 455 -31.06 9.27 7.20
CA GLU A 455 -32.12 9.64 8.16
C GLU A 455 -33.37 10.17 7.46
N SER A 456 -33.21 10.99 6.41
CA SER A 456 -34.34 11.53 5.63
C SER A 456 -35.19 10.45 4.97
N LEU A 457 -34.63 9.29 4.65
CA LEU A 457 -35.32 8.16 4.04
C LEU A 457 -36.19 7.36 5.05
N ARG A 458 -36.08 7.66 6.34
CA ARG A 458 -36.87 7.07 7.42
C ARG A 458 -37.85 8.08 8.05
N ARG A 459 -38.02 9.25 7.40
CA ARG A 459 -38.99 10.26 7.85
C ARG A 459 -40.33 10.10 7.13
N PRO A 460 -41.45 10.54 7.72
CA PRO A 460 -42.79 10.42 7.11
C PRO A 460 -42.92 11.04 5.72
N GLU A 461 -42.09 12.05 5.41
CA GLU A 461 -42.11 12.77 4.13
C GLU A 461 -41.80 11.88 2.91
N ILE A 462 -41.13 10.74 3.13
CA ILE A 462 -40.83 9.77 2.06
C ILE A 462 -42.04 8.93 1.65
N LEU A 463 -42.99 8.74 2.57
CA LEU A 463 -44.09 7.78 2.39
C LEU A 463 -44.92 8.00 1.14
N PRO A 464 -45.35 9.25 0.74
CA PRO A 464 -46.17 9.45 -0.46
C PRO A 464 -45.48 8.99 -1.74
N MET A 465 -44.15 9.09 -1.82
CA MET A 465 -43.38 8.62 -2.97
C MET A 465 -43.23 7.10 -2.91
N ARG A 466 -42.79 6.58 -1.76
CA ARG A 466 -42.49 5.16 -1.59
C ARG A 466 -43.75 4.28 -1.71
N ASN A 467 -44.88 4.73 -1.20
CA ASN A 467 -46.13 3.98 -1.28
C ASN A 467 -46.72 3.90 -2.72
N ARG A 468 -46.29 4.82 -3.60
CA ARG A 468 -46.63 4.73 -5.05
C ARG A 468 -45.62 3.92 -5.86
N SER A 469 -44.46 3.60 -5.27
CA SER A 469 -43.42 2.88 -5.97
C SER A 469 -43.77 1.42 -6.21
N ARG A 470 -43.44 0.94 -7.40
CA ARG A 470 -43.50 -0.47 -7.78
C ARG A 470 -42.14 -1.00 -8.18
N THR A 471 -41.06 -0.42 -7.58
CA THR A 471 -39.69 -0.79 -7.88
C THR A 471 -39.08 -1.54 -6.71
N LEU A 472 -38.49 -2.69 -6.98
CA LEU A 472 -37.69 -3.47 -6.04
C LEU A 472 -36.22 -3.43 -6.47
N GLY A 473 -35.33 -3.19 -5.54
CA GLY A 473 -33.91 -2.96 -5.84
C GLY A 473 -32.94 -3.95 -5.20
N TYR A 474 -31.86 -4.24 -5.89
CA TYR A 474 -30.72 -5.01 -5.35
C TYR A 474 -29.42 -4.25 -5.54
N VAL A 475 -28.55 -4.31 -4.54
CA VAL A 475 -27.17 -3.84 -4.64
C VAL A 475 -26.19 -4.91 -4.15
N GLY A 476 -25.15 -5.21 -4.94
CA GLY A 476 -24.09 -6.11 -4.53
C GLY A 476 -23.44 -6.92 -5.65
N HIS A 477 -22.74 -7.97 -5.26
CA HIS A 477 -22.08 -8.88 -6.21
C HIS A 477 -23.11 -9.85 -6.85
N LEU A 478 -23.03 -10.02 -8.16
CA LEU A 478 -24.03 -10.69 -8.99
C LEU A 478 -23.61 -12.09 -9.48
N THR A 479 -22.66 -12.72 -8.76
CA THR A 479 -22.14 -14.04 -9.13
C THR A 479 -23.22 -15.13 -9.07
N GLU A 480 -23.18 -16.04 -10.02
CA GLU A 480 -24.04 -17.23 -10.04
C GLU A 480 -23.78 -18.19 -8.87
N SER A 481 -22.70 -18.02 -8.11
CA SER A 481 -22.39 -18.86 -6.95
C SER A 481 -23.46 -18.74 -5.86
N TRP A 482 -24.05 -17.57 -5.68
CA TRP A 482 -25.09 -17.35 -4.67
C TRP A 482 -26.29 -16.51 -5.12
N PHE A 483 -26.18 -15.67 -6.17
CA PHE A 483 -27.31 -14.92 -6.70
C PHE A 483 -28.22 -15.83 -7.54
N ASP A 484 -29.51 -15.86 -7.23
CA ASP A 484 -30.47 -16.71 -7.93
C ASP A 484 -31.10 -16.01 -9.13
N TRP A 485 -30.33 -15.93 -10.23
CA TRP A 485 -30.80 -15.38 -11.49
C TRP A 485 -32.04 -16.10 -12.06
N PRO A 486 -32.13 -17.46 -12.07
CA PRO A 486 -33.30 -18.16 -12.51
C PRO A 486 -34.58 -17.75 -11.77
N LEU A 487 -34.52 -17.62 -10.44
CA LEU A 487 -35.64 -17.18 -9.62
C LEU A 487 -36.08 -15.75 -9.98
N LEU A 488 -35.10 -14.82 -10.02
CA LEU A 488 -35.39 -13.40 -10.33
C LEU A 488 -36.04 -13.24 -11.71
N ILE A 489 -35.49 -13.92 -12.73
CA ILE A 489 -36.02 -13.88 -14.10
C ILE A 489 -37.44 -14.49 -14.18
N ALA A 490 -37.70 -15.60 -13.51
CA ALA A 490 -39.01 -16.23 -13.47
C ALA A 490 -40.05 -15.32 -12.77
N ALA A 491 -39.69 -14.76 -11.63
CA ALA A 491 -40.53 -13.81 -10.90
C ALA A 491 -40.82 -12.55 -11.72
N ALA A 492 -39.82 -11.95 -12.36
CA ALA A 492 -39.96 -10.75 -13.16
C ALA A 492 -40.91 -10.97 -14.37
N LYS A 493 -40.85 -12.14 -15.02
CA LYS A 493 -41.77 -12.51 -16.10
C LYS A 493 -43.21 -12.64 -15.61
N THR A 494 -43.42 -13.07 -14.36
CA THR A 494 -44.75 -13.21 -13.75
C THR A 494 -45.30 -11.85 -13.26
N LEU A 495 -44.45 -10.88 -13.02
CA LEU A 495 -44.73 -9.57 -12.42
C LEU A 495 -44.40 -8.42 -13.39
N PRO A 496 -45.03 -8.31 -14.57
CA PRO A 496 -44.63 -7.32 -15.58
C PRO A 496 -44.83 -5.86 -15.12
N ASP A 497 -45.70 -5.61 -14.11
CA ASP A 497 -45.99 -4.28 -13.57
C ASP A 497 -45.07 -3.89 -12.39
N ILE A 498 -44.10 -4.75 -12.00
CA ILE A 498 -43.11 -4.46 -10.99
C ILE A 498 -41.74 -4.32 -11.66
N GLU A 499 -41.05 -3.22 -11.39
CA GLU A 499 -39.69 -2.98 -11.89
C GLU A 499 -38.66 -3.56 -10.94
N PHE A 500 -37.62 -4.16 -11.51
CA PHE A 500 -36.46 -4.70 -10.76
C PHE A 500 -35.21 -3.94 -11.16
N GLU A 501 -34.62 -3.19 -10.24
CA GLU A 501 -33.34 -2.47 -10.45
C GLU A 501 -32.21 -3.23 -9.80
N ILE A 502 -31.20 -3.62 -10.62
CA ILE A 502 -30.08 -4.46 -10.19
C ILE A 502 -28.79 -3.66 -10.33
N ILE A 503 -28.13 -3.36 -9.20
CA ILE A 503 -26.89 -2.60 -9.12
C ILE A 503 -25.77 -3.53 -8.65
N GLY A 504 -24.62 -3.48 -9.32
CA GLY A 504 -23.43 -4.22 -8.90
C GLY A 504 -22.55 -4.69 -10.04
N HIS A 505 -21.59 -5.53 -9.69
CA HIS A 505 -20.64 -6.11 -10.63
C HIS A 505 -20.72 -7.65 -10.61
N GLY A 506 -20.11 -8.29 -11.63
CA GLY A 506 -20.08 -9.75 -11.72
C GLY A 506 -21.35 -10.37 -12.36
N MET A 507 -22.12 -9.57 -13.10
CA MET A 507 -23.24 -10.09 -13.90
C MET A 507 -22.72 -11.08 -14.95
N PRO A 508 -23.35 -12.28 -15.10
CA PRO A 508 -22.99 -13.24 -16.12
C PRO A 508 -23.08 -12.66 -17.54
N LYS A 509 -22.11 -13.02 -18.39
CA LYS A 509 -22.10 -12.54 -19.78
C LYS A 509 -23.26 -13.14 -20.58
N ASN A 510 -23.86 -12.36 -21.47
CA ASN A 510 -24.94 -12.77 -22.39
C ASN A 510 -26.23 -13.21 -21.69
N MET A 511 -26.53 -12.72 -20.50
CA MET A 511 -27.80 -12.99 -19.82
C MET A 511 -28.90 -12.12 -20.43
N GLU A 512 -29.97 -12.75 -20.88
CA GLU A 512 -31.19 -12.07 -21.36
C GLU A 512 -32.09 -11.73 -20.16
N LEU A 513 -32.34 -10.44 -19.98
CA LEU A 513 -33.20 -9.94 -18.91
C LEU A 513 -34.59 -9.62 -19.43
N PRO A 514 -35.68 -9.92 -18.66
CA PRO A 514 -37.01 -9.40 -18.93
C PRO A 514 -37.03 -7.88 -19.02
N ALA A 515 -38.00 -7.31 -19.75
CA ALA A 515 -38.10 -5.87 -20.01
C ALA A 515 -38.22 -5.01 -18.74
N ASN A 516 -38.76 -5.57 -17.65
CA ASN A 516 -38.92 -4.94 -16.34
C ASN A 516 -37.74 -5.19 -15.40
N VAL A 517 -36.62 -5.78 -15.86
CA VAL A 517 -35.37 -5.92 -15.09
C VAL A 517 -34.31 -5.02 -15.70
N ARG A 518 -33.87 -4.04 -14.93
CA ARG A 518 -32.85 -3.05 -15.35
C ARG A 518 -31.53 -3.30 -14.64
N TYR A 519 -30.52 -3.70 -15.40
CA TYR A 519 -29.15 -3.74 -14.88
C TYR A 519 -28.49 -2.37 -15.02
N LEU A 520 -28.06 -1.78 -13.88
CA LEU A 520 -27.56 -0.41 -13.79
C LEU A 520 -26.02 -0.34 -13.66
N GLY A 521 -25.33 -1.51 -13.63
CA GLY A 521 -23.89 -1.57 -13.43
C GLY A 521 -23.48 -1.25 -11.99
N PRO A 522 -22.16 -1.19 -11.71
CA PRO A 522 -21.64 -0.76 -10.42
C PRO A 522 -21.92 0.74 -10.19
N LYS A 523 -22.17 1.10 -8.93
CA LYS A 523 -22.49 2.46 -8.48
C LYS A 523 -21.79 2.78 -7.18
N THR A 524 -21.51 4.05 -6.92
CA THR A 524 -21.05 4.55 -5.63
C THR A 524 -22.18 4.48 -4.58
N HIS A 525 -21.84 4.48 -3.29
CA HIS A 525 -22.85 4.48 -2.22
C HIS A 525 -23.86 5.64 -2.33
N ALA A 526 -23.40 6.83 -2.69
CA ALA A 526 -24.25 7.99 -2.88
C ALA A 526 -25.25 7.81 -4.05
N GLU A 527 -24.79 7.24 -5.16
CA GLU A 527 -25.66 6.92 -6.30
C GLU A 527 -26.67 5.84 -5.94
N VAL A 528 -26.24 4.76 -5.25
CA VAL A 528 -27.13 3.70 -4.78
C VAL A 528 -28.24 4.27 -3.90
N ARG A 529 -27.93 5.18 -2.97
CA ARG A 529 -28.90 5.83 -2.10
C ARG A 529 -29.97 6.58 -2.91
N ALA A 530 -29.58 7.27 -3.98
CA ALA A 530 -30.54 7.98 -4.85
C ALA A 530 -31.50 7.03 -5.60
N TYR A 531 -31.08 5.81 -5.91
CA TYR A 531 -31.97 4.76 -6.41
C TYR A 531 -32.84 4.21 -5.29
N ALA A 532 -32.26 3.87 -4.13
CA ALA A 532 -32.95 3.30 -2.98
C ALA A 532 -34.07 4.22 -2.45
N GLU A 533 -33.96 5.53 -2.62
CA GLU A 533 -35.02 6.50 -2.30
C GLU A 533 -36.35 6.14 -3.00
N LYS A 534 -36.28 5.62 -4.24
CA LYS A 534 -37.44 5.26 -5.08
C LYS A 534 -37.87 3.81 -4.92
N TRP A 535 -37.10 2.95 -4.24
CA TRP A 535 -37.45 1.55 -4.07
C TRP A 535 -38.54 1.38 -3.02
N LYS A 536 -39.42 0.40 -3.22
CA LYS A 536 -40.41 -0.06 -2.24
C LYS A 536 -39.78 -1.03 -1.25
N ALA A 537 -38.90 -1.90 -1.76
CA ALA A 537 -38.11 -2.83 -0.95
C ALA A 537 -36.76 -3.12 -1.57
N GLY A 538 -35.80 -3.54 -0.71
CA GLY A 538 -34.55 -4.14 -1.10
C GLY A 538 -34.68 -5.65 -1.28
N LEU A 539 -33.93 -6.21 -2.22
CA LEU A 539 -33.93 -7.64 -2.55
C LEU A 539 -32.66 -8.33 -2.05
N ILE A 540 -32.79 -9.55 -1.55
CA ILE A 540 -31.67 -10.48 -1.32
C ILE A 540 -32.02 -11.82 -1.99
N PRO A 541 -31.97 -11.89 -3.34
CA PRO A 541 -32.41 -13.05 -4.10
C PRO A 541 -31.27 -14.07 -4.21
N PHE A 542 -30.94 -14.68 -3.07
CA PHE A 542 -29.88 -15.67 -3.01
C PHE A 542 -30.43 -17.08 -3.14
N LYS A 543 -29.59 -17.98 -3.66
CA LYS A 543 -29.89 -19.41 -3.69
C LYS A 543 -29.97 -19.95 -2.27
N ASP A 544 -30.90 -20.81 -1.98
CA ASP A 544 -30.99 -21.53 -0.69
C ASP A 544 -29.96 -22.67 -0.65
N LEU A 545 -28.75 -22.36 -0.18
CA LEU A 545 -27.60 -23.25 -0.11
C LEU A 545 -27.02 -23.25 1.32
N PRO A 546 -26.28 -24.30 1.74
CA PRO A 546 -25.55 -24.25 3.00
C PRO A 546 -24.69 -22.99 3.15
N LEU A 547 -24.02 -22.56 2.07
CA LEU A 547 -23.24 -21.32 2.02
C LEU A 547 -24.07 -20.10 2.44
N THR A 548 -25.25 -19.91 1.87
CA THR A 548 -26.07 -18.72 2.09
C THR A 548 -26.84 -18.78 3.41
N ARG A 549 -27.22 -19.96 3.90
CA ARG A 549 -27.89 -20.15 5.19
C ARG A 549 -27.05 -19.68 6.38
N SER A 550 -25.72 -19.77 6.26
CA SER A 550 -24.77 -19.35 7.30
C SER A 550 -24.51 -17.85 7.32
N VAL A 551 -24.89 -17.11 6.26
CA VAL A 551 -24.58 -15.70 6.11
C VAL A 551 -25.52 -14.83 6.96
N ASP A 552 -24.97 -13.80 7.58
CA ASP A 552 -25.72 -12.64 8.05
C ASP A 552 -25.50 -11.48 7.06
N PRO A 553 -26.49 -11.16 6.18
CA PRO A 553 -26.23 -10.29 5.04
C PRO A 553 -26.19 -8.82 5.42
N ASN A 554 -25.04 -8.14 5.19
CA ASN A 554 -24.92 -6.69 5.44
C ASN A 554 -26.00 -5.86 4.75
N LYS A 555 -26.50 -6.33 3.60
CA LYS A 555 -27.52 -5.63 2.81
C LYS A 555 -28.81 -5.33 3.56
N ILE A 556 -29.23 -6.22 4.46
CA ILE A 556 -30.48 -6.02 5.18
C ILE A 556 -30.38 -4.79 6.09
N TYR A 557 -29.25 -4.57 6.72
CA TYR A 557 -29.01 -3.42 7.58
C TYR A 557 -28.99 -2.11 6.78
N GLU A 558 -28.37 -2.13 5.57
CA GLU A 558 -28.37 -0.99 4.66
C GLU A 558 -29.77 -0.67 4.14
N TYR A 559 -30.53 -1.68 3.69
CA TYR A 559 -31.91 -1.50 3.24
C TYR A 559 -32.79 -0.91 4.33
N GLN A 560 -32.70 -1.44 5.53
CA GLN A 560 -33.47 -0.91 6.65
C GLN A 560 -32.97 0.47 7.10
N ALA A 561 -31.67 0.78 6.98
CA ALA A 561 -31.18 2.14 7.18
C ALA A 561 -31.75 3.11 6.12
N TRP A 562 -32.02 2.64 4.92
CA TRP A 562 -32.74 3.43 3.91
C TRP A 562 -34.28 3.40 4.07
N GLY A 563 -34.80 2.82 5.16
CA GLY A 563 -36.23 2.73 5.45
C GLY A 563 -36.99 1.79 4.50
N LEU A 564 -36.30 0.76 3.97
CA LEU A 564 -36.87 -0.20 3.03
C LEU A 564 -37.31 -1.49 3.74
N ARG A 565 -38.42 -2.05 3.29
CA ARG A 565 -38.71 -3.48 3.49
C ARG A 565 -37.63 -4.32 2.82
N THR A 566 -37.48 -5.57 3.22
CA THR A 566 -36.53 -6.49 2.59
C THR A 566 -37.21 -7.78 2.18
N LEU A 567 -37.07 -8.16 0.90
CA LEU A 567 -37.50 -9.47 0.40
C LEU A 567 -36.27 -10.36 0.22
N SER A 568 -36.16 -11.38 1.03
CA SER A 568 -34.92 -12.18 1.18
C SER A 568 -35.16 -13.69 1.09
N ALA A 569 -34.18 -14.40 0.57
CA ALA A 569 -34.04 -15.84 0.80
C ALA A 569 -33.81 -16.13 2.29
N PRO A 570 -34.10 -17.36 2.78
CA PRO A 570 -33.87 -17.72 4.16
C PRO A 570 -32.36 -17.78 4.47
N MET A 571 -31.89 -16.96 5.43
CA MET A 571 -30.51 -16.92 5.86
C MET A 571 -30.35 -16.29 7.24
N GLY A 572 -29.35 -16.70 8.00
CA GLY A 572 -29.02 -16.14 9.31
C GLY A 572 -30.23 -15.98 10.21
N LYS A 573 -30.46 -14.75 10.68
CA LYS A 573 -31.62 -14.35 11.50
C LYS A 573 -32.61 -13.46 10.75
N VAL A 574 -32.59 -13.42 9.44
CA VAL A 574 -33.38 -12.49 8.63
C VAL A 574 -34.88 -12.57 8.95
N GLU A 575 -35.40 -13.76 9.28
CA GLU A 575 -36.82 -13.92 9.65
C GLU A 575 -37.22 -13.17 10.96
N GLU A 576 -36.22 -12.85 11.80
CA GLU A 576 -36.43 -12.12 13.06
C GLU A 576 -36.35 -10.60 12.90
N TYR A 577 -35.92 -10.11 11.72
CA TYR A 577 -35.68 -8.68 11.49
C TYR A 577 -36.96 -7.95 11.07
N PRO A 578 -37.17 -6.72 11.53
CA PRO A 578 -38.39 -5.98 11.18
C PRO A 578 -38.49 -5.76 9.67
N SER A 579 -39.71 -5.80 9.16
CA SER A 579 -40.04 -5.58 7.74
C SER A 579 -39.23 -6.48 6.79
N ALA A 580 -38.82 -7.67 7.23
CA ALA A 580 -38.18 -8.70 6.44
C ALA A 580 -39.22 -9.76 6.00
N TRP A 581 -39.33 -9.95 4.70
CA TRP A 581 -40.19 -10.90 4.06
C TRP A 581 -39.32 -12.04 3.51
N VAL A 582 -39.46 -13.24 4.06
CA VAL A 582 -38.63 -14.38 3.67
C VAL A 582 -39.47 -15.31 2.76
N TYR A 583 -38.87 -15.69 1.63
CA TYR A 583 -39.49 -16.55 0.66
C TYR A 583 -38.77 -17.89 0.50
N ARG A 584 -39.50 -18.92 0.17
CA ARG A 584 -39.01 -20.25 -0.21
C ARG A 584 -39.47 -20.60 -1.61
N GLY A 585 -38.68 -20.27 -2.61
CA GLY A 585 -38.98 -20.50 -4.01
C GLY A 585 -39.74 -19.35 -4.71
N VAL A 586 -39.97 -19.52 -6.02
CA VAL A 586 -40.48 -18.47 -6.88
C VAL A 586 -41.92 -18.04 -6.54
N ASP A 587 -42.79 -18.99 -6.16
CA ASP A 587 -44.21 -18.69 -5.88
C ASP A 587 -44.36 -17.81 -4.63
N GLU A 588 -43.57 -18.04 -3.56
CA GLU A 588 -43.58 -17.19 -2.38
C GLU A 588 -42.91 -15.85 -2.67
N PHE A 589 -41.84 -15.82 -3.45
CA PHE A 589 -41.22 -14.56 -3.90
C PHE A 589 -42.25 -13.68 -4.64
N VAL A 590 -42.96 -14.25 -5.60
CA VAL A 590 -43.98 -13.52 -6.39
C VAL A 590 -45.08 -13.01 -5.48
N ARG A 591 -45.62 -13.85 -4.58
CA ARG A 591 -46.65 -13.45 -3.64
C ARG A 591 -46.22 -12.31 -2.76
N HIS A 592 -45.06 -12.43 -2.10
CA HIS A 592 -44.54 -11.40 -1.23
C HIS A 592 -44.15 -10.12 -1.98
N ALA A 593 -43.65 -10.22 -3.20
CA ALA A 593 -43.37 -9.03 -4.02
C ALA A 593 -44.65 -8.24 -4.31
N VAL A 594 -45.78 -8.91 -4.57
CA VAL A 594 -47.10 -8.28 -4.76
C VAL A 594 -47.58 -7.64 -3.44
N GLU A 595 -47.57 -8.40 -2.34
CA GLU A 595 -47.97 -7.90 -1.01
C GLU A 595 -47.15 -6.66 -0.62
N ILE A 596 -45.83 -6.69 -0.76
CA ILE A 596 -44.94 -5.55 -0.47
C ILE A 596 -45.30 -4.31 -1.28
N VAL A 597 -45.61 -4.47 -2.56
CA VAL A 597 -45.92 -3.34 -3.45
C VAL A 597 -47.32 -2.77 -3.19
N GLU A 598 -48.31 -3.62 -2.89
CA GLU A 598 -49.68 -3.21 -2.65
C GLU A 598 -49.92 -2.64 -1.24
N GLU A 599 -49.15 -3.07 -0.22
CA GLU A 599 -49.30 -2.60 1.13
C GLU A 599 -48.56 -1.30 1.36
N ASP A 600 -49.20 -0.29 1.95
CA ASP A 600 -48.58 0.96 2.33
C ASP A 600 -47.61 0.75 3.51
N ILE A 601 -46.46 1.43 3.46
CA ILE A 601 -45.58 1.61 4.59
C ILE A 601 -46.12 2.75 5.44
N ASP A 602 -46.18 2.57 6.74
CA ASP A 602 -46.67 3.58 7.68
C ASP A 602 -45.53 4.17 8.54
N ILE A 603 -45.91 5.11 9.40
CA ILE A 603 -44.97 5.80 10.29
C ILE A 603 -44.37 4.84 11.35
N GLU A 604 -45.19 3.95 11.89
CA GLU A 604 -44.78 3.00 12.95
C GLU A 604 -43.74 2.02 12.40
N GLU A 605 -43.89 1.59 11.15
CA GLU A 605 -42.90 0.75 10.46
C GLU A 605 -41.58 1.49 10.30
N LEU A 606 -41.58 2.75 9.85
CA LEU A 606 -40.37 3.57 9.72
C LEU A 606 -39.66 3.79 11.06
N GLU A 607 -40.41 4.06 12.14
CA GLU A 607 -39.87 4.21 13.50
C GLU A 607 -39.24 2.89 14.01
N THR A 608 -39.87 1.77 13.66
CA THR A 608 -39.35 0.43 14.01
C THR A 608 -38.04 0.13 13.30
N LEU A 609 -37.96 0.46 11.98
CA LEU A 609 -36.72 0.35 11.21
C LEU A 609 -35.62 1.27 11.77
N ASP A 610 -35.95 2.52 12.08
CA ASP A 610 -34.97 3.48 12.65
C ASP A 610 -34.42 2.98 14.00
N ARG A 611 -35.28 2.49 14.87
CA ARG A 611 -34.87 1.92 16.17
C ARG A 611 -33.99 0.69 16.00
N PHE A 612 -34.33 -0.17 15.07
CA PHE A 612 -33.57 -1.39 14.79
C PHE A 612 -32.17 -1.08 14.26
N VAL A 613 -32.04 -0.22 13.23
CA VAL A 613 -30.70 0.06 12.64
C VAL A 613 -29.79 0.80 13.58
N LYS A 614 -30.31 1.70 14.43
CA LYS A 614 -29.53 2.33 15.51
C LYS A 614 -29.02 1.31 16.52
N GLY A 615 -29.77 0.22 16.77
CA GLY A 615 -29.37 -0.92 17.58
C GLY A 615 -28.33 -1.84 16.93
N CYS A 616 -28.16 -1.76 15.61
CA CYS A 616 -27.29 -2.63 14.81
C CYS A 616 -26.05 -1.92 14.25
N SER A 617 -25.71 -0.72 14.75
CA SER A 617 -24.52 0.00 14.29
C SER A 617 -23.23 -0.76 14.59
N TRP A 618 -22.21 -0.58 13.74
CA TRP A 618 -20.87 -1.16 13.98
C TRP A 618 -20.29 -0.69 15.33
N THR A 619 -20.56 0.54 15.75
CA THR A 619 -20.17 1.03 17.09
C THR A 619 -20.76 0.15 18.20
N ARG A 620 -22.03 -0.24 18.07
CA ARG A 620 -22.67 -1.10 19.06
C ARG A 620 -22.11 -2.52 19.02
N ARG A 621 -21.85 -3.05 17.83
CA ARG A 621 -21.19 -4.36 17.66
C ARG A 621 -19.78 -4.37 18.28
N ALA A 622 -19.00 -3.31 18.03
CA ALA A 622 -17.67 -3.17 18.62
C ALA A 622 -17.70 -3.09 20.15
N ARG A 623 -18.66 -2.36 20.73
CA ARG A 623 -18.85 -2.35 22.20
C ARG A 623 -19.17 -3.74 22.75
N THR A 624 -20.08 -4.47 22.10
CA THR A 624 -20.40 -5.84 22.49
C THR A 624 -19.16 -6.74 22.40
N MET A 625 -18.39 -6.65 21.30
CA MET A 625 -17.15 -7.41 21.14
C MET A 625 -16.13 -7.07 22.23
N ARG A 626 -15.92 -5.78 22.54
CA ARG A 626 -14.99 -5.35 23.59
C ARG A 626 -15.42 -5.86 24.97
N SER A 627 -16.72 -5.88 25.27
CA SER A 627 -17.25 -6.50 26.49
C SER A 627 -16.95 -7.99 26.56
N GLU A 628 -17.06 -8.72 25.44
CA GLU A 628 -16.67 -10.14 25.36
C GLU A 628 -15.14 -10.34 25.55
N PHE A 629 -14.34 -9.33 25.22
CA PHE A 629 -12.89 -9.34 25.47
C PHE A 629 -12.52 -9.00 26.93
N GLY A 630 -13.50 -8.63 27.75
CA GLY A 630 -13.26 -8.17 29.13
C GLY A 630 -12.70 -6.74 29.20
N ILE A 631 -12.86 -5.93 28.14
CA ILE A 631 -12.48 -4.51 28.13
C ILE A 631 -13.69 -3.70 28.58
N GLU A 632 -13.50 -2.82 29.58
CA GLU A 632 -14.56 -1.88 30.04
C GLU A 632 -14.99 -0.96 28.88
N VAL A 633 -16.31 -0.75 28.73
CA VAL A 633 -16.91 -0.03 27.60
C VAL A 633 -17.44 1.33 28.04
#